data_a4e93923bd8e6dcddc3d7a9b32e26c2b
#
_entry.id   a4e93923bd8e6dcddc3d7a9b32e26c2b
#
_cell.length_a   1.000
_cell.length_b   1.000
_cell.length_c   1.000
_cell.angle_alpha   90.00
_cell.angle_beta   90.00
_cell.angle_gamma   90.00
#
_symmetry.space_group_name_H-M   'P 1'
#
loop_
_entity.id
_entity.type
_entity.pdbx_description
1 polymer ?
#
loop_
_entity_poly.entity_id
_entity_poly.type
_entity_poly.pdbx_seq_one_letter_code
_entity_poly.pdbx_strand_id
1 'polypeptide(L)'
;MEDLENNIHKALAHRIRRRIIKSLQKKNTLTFNDLLKCTSLHDHGRLGFHLRALKGLIEHDPSTNRYHLTDKGHSAGELLWEIQSTMTKDKLNLTHEPSRYVRRLSLGDHAVLFYNTEDIRHKLVYPFLETGLMKGEAVVYLVPENRLDSEKQEIQRHGIDFNNLDKEALTITSAEEWYVQKGKTRAETIINNWMTLLKNKQRTGFTGLRAATEMEVFFNYSKRKELIEYENALGIQLHPTLCGLCLYNTHKLEEQEFIQLNHNHGHSIFKGIAFKTI
;
A
#
# COMPACT_ATOMS: atom_id res chain seq x y z
N MET A 1 22.80 12.16 15.92
CA MET A 1 22.10 10.86 15.81
C MET A 1 21.11 10.84 14.66
N GLU A 2 20.31 11.86 14.49
CA GLU A 2 19.28 12.01 13.44
C GLU A 2 19.80 11.86 11.98
N ASP A 3 20.98 12.39 11.67
CA ASP A 3 21.63 12.26 10.35
C ASP A 3 22.09 10.83 10.03
N LEU A 4 22.39 10.03 11.03
CA LEU A 4 22.86 8.65 10.85
C LEU A 4 21.70 7.70 10.58
N GLU A 5 20.59 7.86 11.31
CA GLU A 5 19.34 7.12 11.08
C GLU A 5 18.79 7.41 9.69
N ASN A 6 18.70 8.67 9.30
CA ASN A 6 18.24 9.09 7.96
C ASN A 6 19.09 8.48 6.83
N ASN A 7 20.40 8.35 7.03
CA ASN A 7 21.30 7.75 6.04
C ASN A 7 21.09 6.23 5.93
N ILE A 8 20.86 5.52 7.04
CA ILE A 8 20.59 4.08 7.04
C ILE A 8 19.22 3.81 6.38
N HIS A 9 18.19 4.58 6.73
CA HIS A 9 16.87 4.44 6.10
C HIS A 9 16.91 4.67 4.59
N LYS A 10 17.59 5.73 4.14
CA LYS A 10 17.79 5.99 2.70
C LYS A 10 18.59 4.88 2.01
N ALA A 11 19.63 4.35 2.68
CA ALA A 11 20.44 3.25 2.15
C ALA A 11 19.61 1.97 2.03
N LEU A 12 18.75 1.65 3.00
CA LEU A 12 17.94 0.44 3.02
C LEU A 12 16.62 0.53 2.24
N ALA A 13 16.20 1.71 1.81
CA ALA A 13 14.96 1.91 1.05
C ALA A 13 14.93 1.14 -0.27
N HIS A 14 16.07 0.92 -0.93
CA HIS A 14 16.14 0.31 -2.26
C HIS A 14 16.40 -1.20 -2.20
N ARG A 15 15.62 -2.00 -2.95
CA ARG A 15 15.70 -3.47 -3.00
C ARG A 15 17.12 -3.99 -3.33
N ILE A 16 17.81 -3.39 -4.30
CA ILE A 16 19.16 -3.79 -4.70
C ILE A 16 20.15 -3.57 -3.56
N ARG A 17 20.08 -2.45 -2.84
CA ARG A 17 20.95 -2.15 -1.71
C ARG A 17 20.75 -3.13 -0.56
N ARG A 18 19.50 -3.49 -0.24
CA ARG A 18 19.22 -4.55 0.74
C ARG A 18 19.77 -5.91 0.31
N ARG A 19 19.72 -6.25 -1.01
CA ARG A 19 20.33 -7.47 -1.55
C ARG A 19 21.84 -7.48 -1.39
N ILE A 20 22.52 -6.35 -1.65
CA ILE A 20 23.98 -6.22 -1.48
C ILE A 20 24.34 -6.49 -0.02
N ILE A 21 23.73 -5.79 0.96
CA ILE A 21 23.99 -5.98 2.38
C ILE A 21 23.79 -7.42 2.82
N LYS A 22 22.65 -8.04 2.46
CA LYS A 22 22.35 -9.45 2.79
C LYS A 22 23.35 -10.43 2.18
N SER A 23 23.83 -10.16 0.96
CA SER A 23 24.80 -11.03 0.29
C SER A 23 26.17 -10.92 0.95
N LEU A 24 26.59 -9.73 1.35
CA LEU A 24 27.83 -9.50 2.09
C LEU A 24 27.75 -10.07 3.51
N GLN A 25 26.61 -9.99 4.18
CA GLN A 25 26.41 -10.62 5.49
C GLN A 25 26.52 -12.14 5.44
N LYS A 26 26.03 -12.75 4.34
CA LYS A 26 26.08 -14.21 4.15
C LYS A 26 27.48 -14.72 3.75
N LYS A 27 28.25 -13.93 3.01
CA LYS A 27 29.51 -14.39 2.40
C LYS A 27 30.76 -13.63 2.87
N ASN A 28 30.59 -12.72 3.84
CA ASN A 28 31.61 -11.84 4.43
C ASN A 28 32.24 -10.88 3.40
N THR A 29 32.73 -11.37 2.27
CA THR A 29 33.34 -10.55 1.22
C THR A 29 32.85 -10.99 -0.17
N LEU A 30 32.68 -10.03 -1.07
CA LEU A 30 32.26 -10.27 -2.46
C LEU A 30 33.02 -9.38 -3.44
N THR A 31 33.33 -9.89 -4.62
CA THR A 31 33.85 -9.09 -5.73
C THR A 31 32.73 -8.26 -6.37
N PHE A 32 33.09 -7.27 -7.19
CA PHE A 32 32.12 -6.51 -7.98
C PHE A 32 31.25 -7.42 -8.86
N ASN A 33 31.86 -8.43 -9.51
CA ASN A 33 31.16 -9.39 -10.35
C ASN A 33 30.19 -10.29 -9.54
N ASP A 34 30.56 -10.68 -8.31
CA ASP A 34 29.67 -11.43 -7.43
C ASP A 34 28.46 -10.56 -7.03
N LEU A 35 28.67 -9.27 -6.79
CA LEU A 35 27.62 -8.32 -6.47
C LEU A 35 26.68 -8.10 -7.67
N LEU A 36 27.17 -8.04 -8.91
CA LEU A 36 26.35 -8.04 -10.11
C LEU A 36 25.44 -9.28 -10.17
N LYS A 37 26.02 -10.47 -9.99
CA LYS A 37 25.27 -11.74 -10.01
C LYS A 37 24.19 -11.78 -8.92
N CYS A 38 24.53 -11.46 -7.67
CA CYS A 38 23.59 -11.56 -6.56
C CYS A 38 22.47 -10.50 -6.63
N THR A 39 22.68 -9.38 -7.32
CA THR A 39 21.66 -8.33 -7.53
C THR A 39 20.83 -8.54 -8.78
N SER A 40 21.23 -9.47 -9.66
CA SER A 40 20.64 -9.67 -11.00
C SER A 40 20.72 -8.42 -11.86
N LEU A 41 21.76 -7.60 -11.66
CA LEU A 41 22.06 -6.44 -12.50
C LEU A 41 23.01 -6.87 -13.62
N HIS A 42 22.77 -6.35 -14.83
CA HIS A 42 23.65 -6.51 -15.98
C HIS A 42 24.45 -5.23 -16.29
N ASP A 43 24.11 -4.13 -15.63
CA ASP A 43 24.69 -2.80 -15.84
C ASP A 43 25.65 -2.45 -14.70
N HIS A 44 26.93 -2.29 -15.05
CA HIS A 44 28.01 -1.91 -14.13
C HIS A 44 27.79 -0.52 -13.53
N GLY A 45 27.27 0.44 -14.30
CA GLY A 45 27.00 1.80 -13.86
C GLY A 45 25.92 1.84 -12.77
N ARG A 46 24.85 1.05 -12.95
CA ARG A 46 23.77 0.92 -11.96
C ARG A 46 24.27 0.29 -10.67
N LEU A 47 25.09 -0.77 -10.72
CA LEU A 47 25.67 -1.33 -9.52
C LEU A 47 26.57 -0.30 -8.81
N GLY A 48 27.46 0.40 -9.57
CA GLY A 48 28.30 1.47 -9.02
C GLY A 48 27.50 2.57 -8.34
N PHE A 49 26.34 2.96 -8.87
CA PHE A 49 25.43 3.89 -8.22
C PHE A 49 24.94 3.37 -6.85
N HIS A 50 24.51 2.11 -6.77
CA HIS A 50 24.05 1.52 -5.52
C HIS A 50 25.15 1.33 -4.48
N LEU A 51 26.39 1.00 -4.92
CA LEU A 51 27.53 0.89 -4.03
C LEU A 51 27.93 2.26 -3.44
N ARG A 52 27.90 3.33 -4.25
CA ARG A 52 28.12 4.70 -3.72
C ARG A 52 27.06 5.12 -2.70
N ALA A 53 25.79 4.73 -2.93
CA ALA A 53 24.69 5.02 -1.99
C ALA A 53 24.78 4.20 -0.68
N LEU A 54 25.62 3.17 -0.63
CA LEU A 54 25.93 2.38 0.57
C LEU A 54 27.23 2.82 1.25
N LYS A 55 27.84 3.93 0.83
CA LYS A 55 29.06 4.47 1.46
C LYS A 55 28.86 4.61 2.98
N GLY A 56 29.81 4.07 3.75
CA GLY A 56 29.75 4.02 5.21
C GLY A 56 29.07 2.76 5.79
N LEU A 57 28.34 1.99 4.96
CA LEU A 57 27.83 0.66 5.33
C LEU A 57 28.67 -0.46 4.70
N ILE A 58 29.35 -0.17 3.59
CA ILE A 58 30.26 -1.09 2.91
C ILE A 58 31.59 -0.40 2.66
N GLU A 59 32.64 -1.19 2.63
CA GLU A 59 34.00 -0.78 2.24
C GLU A 59 34.52 -1.66 1.13
N HIS A 60 35.38 -1.07 0.30
CA HIS A 60 36.12 -1.77 -0.76
C HIS A 60 37.59 -1.89 -0.33
N ASP A 61 38.06 -3.12 -0.25
CA ASP A 61 39.46 -3.40 -0.05
C ASP A 61 40.23 -3.41 -1.38
N PRO A 62 41.12 -2.44 -1.65
CA PRO A 62 41.85 -2.37 -2.90
C PRO A 62 42.85 -3.52 -3.09
N SER A 63 43.33 -4.11 -1.99
CA SER A 63 44.33 -5.20 -2.04
C SER A 63 43.77 -6.51 -2.51
N THR A 64 42.51 -6.81 -2.14
CA THR A 64 41.80 -8.04 -2.51
C THR A 64 40.76 -7.80 -3.60
N ASN A 65 40.51 -6.54 -3.95
CA ASN A 65 39.45 -6.11 -4.87
C ASN A 65 38.05 -6.64 -4.44
N ARG A 66 37.79 -6.64 -3.14
CA ARG A 66 36.54 -7.15 -2.54
C ARG A 66 35.84 -6.08 -1.71
N TYR A 67 34.53 -6.23 -1.60
CA TYR A 67 33.65 -5.43 -0.74
C TYR A 67 33.33 -6.23 0.50
N HIS A 68 33.24 -5.55 1.65
CA HIS A 68 32.79 -6.11 2.94
C HIS A 68 31.90 -5.09 3.67
N LEU A 69 31.20 -5.55 4.70
CA LEU A 69 30.41 -4.68 5.57
C LEU A 69 31.31 -3.98 6.58
N THR A 70 31.03 -2.71 6.86
CA THR A 70 31.51 -2.02 8.06
C THR A 70 30.72 -2.48 9.30
N ASP A 71 31.13 -2.08 10.52
CA ASP A 71 30.34 -2.33 11.73
C ASP A 71 28.90 -1.79 11.60
N LYS A 72 28.74 -0.60 11.00
CA LYS A 72 27.44 0.00 10.68
C LYS A 72 26.68 -0.83 9.64
N GLY A 73 27.39 -1.41 8.68
CA GLY A 73 26.81 -2.31 7.68
C GLY A 73 26.34 -3.62 8.29
N HIS A 74 27.05 -4.17 9.26
CA HIS A 74 26.64 -5.33 10.03
C HIS A 74 25.36 -5.03 10.82
N SER A 75 25.33 -3.93 11.57
CA SER A 75 24.12 -3.49 12.30
C SER A 75 22.91 -3.27 11.38
N ALA A 76 23.14 -2.67 10.19
CA ALA A 76 22.09 -2.52 9.18
C ALA A 76 21.60 -3.88 8.64
N GLY A 77 22.50 -4.86 8.50
CA GLY A 77 22.19 -6.24 8.12
C GLY A 77 21.38 -6.98 9.19
N GLU A 78 21.76 -6.81 10.47
CA GLU A 78 21.03 -7.37 11.62
C GLU A 78 19.59 -6.81 11.67
N LEU A 79 19.44 -5.49 11.52
CA LEU A 79 18.13 -4.85 11.45
C LEU A 79 17.27 -5.42 10.31
N LEU A 80 17.86 -5.62 9.12
CA LEU A 80 17.18 -6.25 7.99
C LEU A 80 16.79 -7.71 8.29
N TRP A 81 17.60 -8.44 9.03
CA TRP A 81 17.32 -9.80 9.46
C TRP A 81 16.24 -9.82 10.55
N GLU A 82 16.31 -8.92 11.51
CA GLU A 82 15.32 -8.78 12.58
C GLU A 82 13.95 -8.42 12.03
N ILE A 83 13.86 -7.44 11.13
CA ILE A 83 12.62 -7.12 10.40
C ILE A 83 12.11 -8.37 9.66
N GLN A 84 12.99 -9.13 9.00
CA GLN A 84 12.60 -10.32 8.25
C GLN A 84 12.23 -11.50 9.17
N SER A 85 12.89 -11.67 10.31
CA SER A 85 12.60 -12.72 11.31
C SER A 85 11.32 -12.41 12.07
N THR A 86 11.07 -11.15 12.41
CA THR A 86 9.79 -10.69 12.95
C THR A 86 8.69 -10.96 11.93
N MET A 87 8.90 -10.60 10.66
CA MET A 87 7.98 -10.92 9.56
C MET A 87 7.76 -12.42 9.34
N THR A 88 8.70 -13.29 9.71
CA THR A 88 8.55 -14.76 9.62
C THR A 88 7.96 -15.40 10.88
N LYS A 89 8.25 -14.88 12.07
CA LYS A 89 7.59 -15.30 13.32
C LYS A 89 6.11 -14.92 13.33
N ASP A 90 5.79 -13.73 12.83
CA ASP A 90 4.42 -13.24 12.70
C ASP A 90 3.61 -13.97 11.62
N LYS A 91 4.24 -14.68 10.67
CA LYS A 91 3.54 -15.50 9.67
C LYS A 91 2.65 -16.59 10.26
N LEU A 92 2.89 -17.05 11.49
CA LEU A 92 2.07 -18.05 12.18
C LEU A 92 0.85 -17.46 12.92
N ASN A 93 0.83 -16.13 13.18
CA ASN A 93 -0.26 -15.44 13.86
C ASN A 93 -0.96 -14.36 13.02
N LEU A 94 -0.50 -14.14 11.79
CA LEU A 94 -0.87 -12.98 10.93
C LEU A 94 -2.23 -13.12 10.22
N THR A 95 -2.92 -14.24 10.33
CA THR A 95 -4.23 -14.41 9.68
C THR A 95 -5.34 -13.53 10.29
N HIS A 96 -5.12 -12.98 11.48
CA HIS A 96 -6.10 -12.12 12.15
C HIS A 96 -5.70 -10.64 12.28
N GLU A 97 -4.43 -10.30 12.17
CA GLU A 97 -3.92 -8.93 12.36
C GLU A 97 -4.40 -7.90 11.32
N PRO A 98 -4.29 -8.15 10.00
CA PRO A 98 -4.75 -7.17 9.01
C PRO A 98 -6.26 -6.92 9.06
N SER A 99 -7.05 -7.94 9.36
CA SER A 99 -8.49 -7.80 9.55
C SER A 99 -8.82 -6.94 10.80
N ARG A 100 -8.06 -7.11 11.89
CA ARG A 100 -8.15 -6.21 13.06
C ARG A 100 -7.71 -4.80 12.72
N TYR A 101 -6.67 -4.65 11.90
CA TYR A 101 -6.16 -3.35 11.50
C TYR A 101 -7.19 -2.56 10.70
N VAL A 102 -7.80 -3.14 9.66
CA VAL A 102 -8.81 -2.45 8.85
C VAL A 102 -10.04 -2.05 9.69
N ARG A 103 -10.38 -2.82 10.73
CA ARG A 103 -11.46 -2.48 11.69
C ARG A 103 -11.10 -1.28 12.58
N ARG A 104 -9.81 -0.98 12.78
CA ARG A 104 -9.34 0.16 13.58
C ARG A 104 -9.24 1.46 12.79
N LEU A 105 -9.25 1.39 11.46
CA LEU A 105 -9.28 2.59 10.64
C LEU A 105 -10.48 3.47 11.02
N SER A 106 -10.22 4.75 11.12
CA SER A 106 -11.14 5.77 11.62
C SER A 106 -11.41 6.82 10.56
N LEU A 107 -12.42 7.63 10.77
CA LEU A 107 -12.65 8.82 9.96
C LEU A 107 -11.41 9.72 10.00
N GLY A 108 -11.01 10.23 8.84
CA GLY A 108 -9.75 10.95 8.60
C GLY A 108 -8.64 10.07 8.01
N ASP A 109 -8.71 8.74 8.17
CA ASP A 109 -7.66 7.85 7.67
C ASP A 109 -7.77 7.64 6.15
N HIS A 110 -6.60 7.66 5.51
CA HIS A 110 -6.40 7.26 4.11
C HIS A 110 -5.51 6.04 4.06
N ALA A 111 -6.06 4.91 3.66
CA ALA A 111 -5.39 3.62 3.67
C ALA A 111 -5.29 3.01 2.28
N VAL A 112 -4.20 2.29 2.01
CA VAL A 112 -4.02 1.49 0.80
C VAL A 112 -3.95 0.00 1.14
N LEU A 113 -4.67 -0.81 0.35
CA LEU A 113 -4.57 -2.26 0.35
C LEU A 113 -3.98 -2.74 -0.98
N PHE A 114 -2.80 -3.33 -0.91
CA PHE A 114 -2.18 -4.03 -2.02
C PHE A 114 -2.48 -5.53 -1.91
N TYR A 115 -3.29 -6.06 -2.81
CA TYR A 115 -3.70 -7.46 -2.83
C TYR A 115 -3.25 -8.16 -4.12
N ASN A 116 -3.18 -9.48 -4.10
CA ASN A 116 -2.85 -10.33 -5.24
C ASN A 116 -3.86 -11.47 -5.46
N THR A 117 -4.82 -11.64 -4.57
CA THR A 117 -5.90 -12.61 -4.69
C THR A 117 -7.21 -12.03 -4.19
N GLU A 118 -8.32 -12.47 -4.76
CA GLU A 118 -9.67 -12.08 -4.34
C GLU A 118 -9.94 -12.46 -2.86
N ASP A 119 -9.42 -13.61 -2.41
CA ASP A 119 -9.56 -14.05 -1.02
C ASP A 119 -8.96 -13.06 -0.02
N ILE A 120 -7.77 -12.54 -0.30
CA ILE A 120 -7.14 -11.49 0.53
C ILE A 120 -7.97 -10.21 0.50
N ARG A 121 -8.46 -9.82 -0.68
CA ARG A 121 -9.29 -8.63 -0.85
C ARG A 121 -10.56 -8.74 -0.01
N HIS A 122 -11.32 -9.82 -0.17
CA HIS A 122 -12.57 -10.04 0.58
C HIS A 122 -12.36 -10.08 2.10
N LYS A 123 -11.33 -10.80 2.56
CA LYS A 123 -10.98 -10.90 3.99
C LYS A 123 -10.67 -9.56 4.66
N LEU A 124 -10.32 -8.53 3.88
CA LEU A 124 -9.95 -7.23 4.41
C LEU A 124 -10.99 -6.15 4.11
N VAL A 125 -11.58 -6.17 2.94
CA VAL A 125 -12.61 -5.19 2.54
C VAL A 125 -13.90 -5.38 3.34
N TYR A 126 -14.41 -6.59 3.46
CA TYR A 126 -15.70 -6.80 4.13
C TYR A 126 -15.69 -6.42 5.62
N PRO A 127 -14.66 -6.77 6.43
CA PRO A 127 -14.54 -6.24 7.77
C PRO A 127 -14.41 -4.71 7.86
N PHE A 128 -13.82 -4.08 6.84
CA PHE A 128 -13.76 -2.61 6.75
C PHE A 128 -15.14 -2.01 6.52
N LEU A 129 -15.94 -2.55 5.59
CA LEU A 129 -17.30 -2.10 5.31
C LEU A 129 -18.21 -2.32 6.52
N GLU A 130 -18.20 -3.53 7.09
CA GLU A 130 -18.97 -3.90 8.28
C GLU A 130 -18.71 -2.94 9.45
N THR A 131 -17.45 -2.56 9.66
CA THR A 131 -17.07 -1.62 10.71
C THR A 131 -17.72 -0.25 10.51
N GLY A 132 -17.83 0.24 9.28
CA GLY A 132 -18.52 1.49 8.98
C GLY A 132 -20.00 1.42 9.34
N LEU A 133 -20.66 0.35 8.91
CA LEU A 133 -22.07 0.12 9.24
C LEU A 133 -22.32 0.07 10.74
N MET A 134 -21.47 -0.64 11.49
CA MET A 134 -21.56 -0.74 12.96
C MET A 134 -21.35 0.62 13.67
N LYS A 135 -20.57 1.52 13.07
CA LYS A 135 -20.29 2.86 13.61
C LYS A 135 -21.31 3.92 13.19
N GLY A 136 -22.34 3.56 12.42
CA GLY A 136 -23.31 4.51 11.87
C GLY A 136 -22.72 5.43 10.80
N GLU A 137 -21.68 4.99 10.12
CA GLU A 137 -21.12 5.66 8.95
C GLU A 137 -21.88 5.22 7.68
N ALA A 138 -22.08 6.11 6.73
CA ALA A 138 -22.48 5.70 5.37
C ALA A 138 -21.31 4.96 4.72
N VAL A 139 -21.59 3.84 4.08
CA VAL A 139 -20.56 2.97 3.49
C VAL A 139 -20.73 2.95 1.97
N VAL A 140 -19.62 3.15 1.26
CA VAL A 140 -19.58 3.07 -0.20
C VAL A 140 -18.51 2.07 -0.62
N TYR A 141 -18.87 1.18 -1.54
CA TYR A 141 -17.92 0.27 -2.16
C TYR A 141 -17.98 0.44 -3.68
N LEU A 142 -16.89 0.95 -4.26
CA LEU A 142 -16.74 1.09 -5.69
C LEU A 142 -16.02 -0.13 -6.25
N VAL A 143 -16.67 -0.84 -7.15
CA VAL A 143 -16.15 -2.06 -7.80
C VAL A 143 -16.20 -1.92 -9.32
N PRO A 144 -15.36 -2.61 -10.08
CA PRO A 144 -15.50 -2.68 -11.53
C PRO A 144 -16.89 -3.15 -11.95
N GLU A 145 -17.44 -2.53 -12.98
CA GLU A 145 -18.82 -2.75 -13.43
C GLU A 145 -19.09 -4.24 -13.71
N ASN A 146 -18.14 -4.92 -14.32
CA ASN A 146 -18.23 -6.35 -14.64
C ASN A 146 -18.26 -7.29 -13.41
N ARG A 147 -17.96 -6.77 -12.21
CA ARG A 147 -17.99 -7.53 -10.94
C ARG A 147 -19.12 -7.09 -10.00
N LEU A 148 -19.92 -6.10 -10.38
CA LEU A 148 -20.91 -5.47 -9.49
C LEU A 148 -21.90 -6.47 -8.89
N ASP A 149 -22.48 -7.35 -9.73
CA ASP A 149 -23.47 -8.31 -9.27
C ASP A 149 -22.87 -9.47 -8.48
N SER A 150 -21.70 -9.98 -8.89
CA SER A 150 -21.00 -11.03 -8.15
C SER A 150 -20.54 -10.52 -6.78
N GLU A 151 -20.07 -9.28 -6.69
CA GLU A 151 -19.63 -8.68 -5.44
C GLU A 151 -20.77 -8.48 -4.45
N LYS A 152 -21.95 -8.06 -4.91
CA LYS A 152 -23.15 -7.98 -4.06
C LYS A 152 -23.50 -9.34 -3.47
N GLN A 153 -23.42 -10.42 -4.26
CA GLN A 153 -23.68 -11.78 -3.78
C GLN A 153 -22.65 -12.22 -2.74
N GLU A 154 -21.35 -11.94 -2.98
CA GLU A 154 -20.29 -12.30 -2.03
C GLU A 154 -20.41 -11.55 -0.70
N ILE A 155 -20.76 -10.28 -0.72
CA ILE A 155 -21.01 -9.48 0.49
C ILE A 155 -22.17 -10.06 1.31
N GLN A 156 -23.26 -10.51 0.64
CA GLN A 156 -24.36 -11.19 1.31
C GLN A 156 -23.94 -12.52 1.92
N ARG A 157 -23.13 -13.32 1.22
CA ARG A 157 -22.59 -14.58 1.74
C ARG A 157 -21.68 -14.35 2.96
N HIS A 158 -21.02 -13.21 3.00
CA HIS A 158 -20.19 -12.81 4.16
C HIS A 158 -21.02 -12.43 5.39
N GLY A 159 -22.32 -12.21 5.23
CA GLY A 159 -23.24 -11.92 6.33
C GLY A 159 -23.73 -10.48 6.42
N ILE A 160 -23.38 -9.62 5.47
CA ILE A 160 -23.96 -8.27 5.38
C ILE A 160 -25.31 -8.36 4.66
N ASP A 161 -26.39 -8.35 5.42
CA ASP A 161 -27.75 -8.48 4.91
C ASP A 161 -28.31 -7.12 4.48
N PHE A 162 -28.41 -6.90 3.19
CA PHE A 162 -28.97 -5.67 2.60
C PHE A 162 -30.43 -5.41 2.99
N ASN A 163 -31.21 -6.46 3.29
CA ASN A 163 -32.65 -6.32 3.58
C ASN A 163 -32.90 -5.67 4.94
N ASN A 164 -31.94 -5.80 5.86
CA ASN A 164 -32.00 -5.26 7.22
C ASN A 164 -31.24 -3.94 7.38
N LEU A 165 -30.60 -3.43 6.32
CA LEU A 165 -29.93 -2.15 6.34
C LEU A 165 -30.81 -1.01 5.85
N ASP A 166 -30.58 0.18 6.38
CA ASP A 166 -31.05 1.40 5.73
C ASP A 166 -30.51 1.43 4.29
N LYS A 167 -31.41 1.69 3.33
CA LYS A 167 -31.06 1.72 1.89
C LYS A 167 -29.93 2.69 1.56
N GLU A 168 -29.71 3.68 2.41
CA GLU A 168 -28.65 4.67 2.25
C GLU A 168 -27.37 4.31 3.01
N ALA A 169 -27.40 3.31 3.92
CA ALA A 169 -26.26 2.93 4.74
C ALA A 169 -25.13 2.27 3.94
N LEU A 170 -25.47 1.46 2.93
CA LEU A 170 -24.50 0.79 2.07
C LEU A 170 -24.83 1.02 0.60
N THR A 171 -23.89 1.59 -0.13
CA THR A 171 -23.95 1.79 -1.57
C THR A 171 -22.84 1.00 -2.25
N ILE A 172 -23.20 0.07 -3.16
CA ILE A 172 -22.24 -0.64 -4.01
C ILE A 172 -22.53 -0.24 -5.45
N THR A 173 -21.56 0.38 -6.10
CA THR A 173 -21.72 0.95 -7.45
C THR A 173 -20.46 0.82 -8.28
N SER A 174 -20.57 1.14 -9.57
CA SER A 174 -19.49 1.05 -10.55
C SER A 174 -18.39 2.05 -10.27
N ALA A 175 -17.14 1.56 -10.23
CA ALA A 175 -15.94 2.41 -10.18
C ALA A 175 -15.77 3.19 -11.49
N GLU A 176 -16.20 2.63 -12.63
CA GLU A 176 -16.18 3.31 -13.92
C GLU A 176 -17.07 4.55 -13.93
N GLU A 177 -18.30 4.43 -13.40
CA GLU A 177 -19.22 5.57 -13.29
C GLU A 177 -18.65 6.68 -12.41
N TRP A 178 -17.92 6.31 -11.36
CA TRP A 178 -17.37 7.24 -10.41
C TRP A 178 -16.12 7.96 -10.93
N TYR A 179 -15.20 7.22 -11.54
CA TYR A 179 -13.86 7.72 -11.86
C TYR A 179 -13.65 8.11 -13.33
N VAL A 180 -14.25 7.39 -14.30
CA VAL A 180 -13.87 7.54 -15.71
C VAL A 180 -15.00 7.93 -16.65
N GLN A 181 -16.26 7.78 -16.25
CA GLN A 181 -17.38 8.19 -17.11
C GLN A 181 -17.41 9.71 -17.34
N LYS A 182 -17.72 10.09 -18.59
CA LYS A 182 -17.91 11.48 -19.04
C LYS A 182 -16.69 12.39 -18.86
N GLY A 183 -15.46 11.83 -18.99
CA GLY A 183 -14.24 12.62 -18.88
C GLY A 183 -13.95 13.18 -17.48
N LYS A 184 -14.54 12.61 -16.44
CA LYS A 184 -14.43 13.09 -15.04
C LYS A 184 -13.16 12.58 -14.31
N THR A 185 -12.09 12.28 -15.02
CA THR A 185 -10.83 11.79 -14.44
C THR A 185 -10.00 12.86 -13.72
N ARG A 186 -10.46 14.11 -13.69
CA ARG A 186 -9.75 15.21 -13.00
C ARG A 186 -9.86 15.01 -11.48
N ALA A 187 -8.73 15.03 -10.80
CA ALA A 187 -8.64 14.87 -9.34
C ALA A 187 -9.62 15.77 -8.57
N GLU A 188 -9.66 17.06 -8.93
CA GLU A 188 -10.56 18.03 -8.32
C GLU A 188 -12.05 17.65 -8.46
N THR A 189 -12.46 17.16 -9.64
CA THR A 189 -13.84 16.74 -9.88
C THR A 189 -14.21 15.54 -9.03
N ILE A 190 -13.31 14.56 -8.93
CA ILE A 190 -13.52 13.33 -8.13
C ILE A 190 -13.61 13.70 -6.64
N ILE A 191 -12.70 14.53 -6.15
CA ILE A 191 -12.70 14.99 -4.75
C ILE A 191 -13.99 15.76 -4.43
N ASN A 192 -14.44 16.64 -5.30
CA ASN A 192 -15.69 17.38 -5.13
C ASN A 192 -16.91 16.45 -5.10
N ASN A 193 -16.92 15.37 -5.88
CA ASN A 193 -17.97 14.34 -5.82
C ASN A 193 -17.99 13.65 -4.45
N TRP A 194 -16.83 13.26 -3.90
CA TRP A 194 -16.73 12.70 -2.56
C TRP A 194 -17.23 13.64 -1.48
N MET A 195 -16.84 14.91 -1.55
CA MET A 195 -17.28 15.92 -0.57
C MET A 195 -18.78 16.21 -0.67
N THR A 196 -19.34 16.16 -1.87
CA THR A 196 -20.78 16.31 -2.09
C THR A 196 -21.55 15.12 -1.50
N LEU A 197 -21.10 13.89 -1.78
CA LEU A 197 -21.69 12.68 -1.22
C LEU A 197 -21.61 12.68 0.31
N LEU A 198 -20.45 13.00 0.89
CA LEU A 198 -20.26 13.11 2.33
C LEU A 198 -21.26 14.07 2.97
N LYS A 199 -21.39 15.29 2.43
CA LYS A 199 -22.35 16.29 2.91
C LYS A 199 -23.79 15.78 2.84
N ASN A 200 -24.17 15.09 1.78
CA ASN A 200 -25.50 14.55 1.62
C ASN A 200 -25.76 13.45 2.67
N LYS A 201 -24.83 12.52 2.89
CA LYS A 201 -24.95 11.47 3.89
C LYS A 201 -25.02 12.00 5.33
N GLN A 202 -24.25 13.05 5.64
CA GLN A 202 -24.34 13.72 6.95
C GLN A 202 -25.71 14.38 7.17
N ARG A 203 -26.34 14.93 6.13
CA ARG A 203 -27.70 15.51 6.22
C ARG A 203 -28.76 14.44 6.51
N THR A 204 -28.54 13.21 6.11
CA THR A 204 -29.44 12.08 6.40
C THR A 204 -29.10 11.35 7.72
N GLY A 205 -28.16 11.91 8.54
CA GLY A 205 -27.90 11.47 9.91
C GLY A 205 -26.71 10.55 10.08
N PHE A 206 -25.92 10.23 9.03
CA PHE A 206 -24.71 9.43 9.17
C PHE A 206 -23.57 10.25 9.81
N THR A 207 -22.77 9.59 10.64
CA THR A 207 -21.64 10.21 11.35
C THR A 207 -20.49 10.61 10.43
N GLY A 208 -20.37 9.94 9.29
CA GLY A 208 -19.35 10.17 8.27
C GLY A 208 -19.52 9.23 7.09
N LEU A 209 -18.51 9.18 6.23
CA LEU A 209 -18.48 8.34 5.04
C LEU A 209 -17.26 7.42 5.08
N ARG A 210 -17.47 6.14 4.86
CA ARG A 210 -16.41 5.13 4.72
C ARG A 210 -16.44 4.56 3.30
N ALA A 211 -15.34 4.71 2.56
CA ALA A 211 -15.25 4.31 1.17
C ALA A 211 -14.16 3.24 0.95
N ALA A 212 -14.52 2.09 0.39
CA ALA A 212 -13.59 1.15 -0.21
C ALA A 212 -13.68 1.29 -1.73
N THR A 213 -12.53 1.38 -2.42
CA THR A 213 -12.53 1.72 -3.85
C THR A 213 -11.52 0.89 -4.64
N GLU A 214 -12.01 0.16 -5.62
CA GLU A 214 -11.19 -0.60 -6.56
C GLU A 214 -10.60 0.35 -7.61
N MET A 215 -9.29 0.56 -7.54
CA MET A 215 -8.59 1.52 -8.39
C MET A 215 -8.17 0.92 -9.74
N GLU A 216 -8.50 -0.36 -9.98
CA GLU A 216 -8.19 -1.08 -11.23
C GLU A 216 -8.72 -0.39 -12.49
N VAL A 217 -9.83 0.32 -12.38
CA VAL A 217 -10.46 1.07 -13.46
C VAL A 217 -9.50 2.05 -14.14
N PHE A 218 -8.63 2.71 -13.39
CA PHE A 218 -7.63 3.63 -13.97
C PHE A 218 -6.64 2.91 -14.88
N PHE A 219 -6.25 1.68 -14.55
CA PHE A 219 -5.36 0.86 -15.40
C PHE A 219 -6.08 0.36 -16.66
N ASN A 220 -7.32 -0.09 -16.51
CA ASN A 220 -8.13 -0.62 -17.61
C ASN A 220 -8.43 0.45 -18.67
N TYR A 221 -8.54 1.71 -18.27
CA TYR A 221 -8.80 2.84 -19.17
C TYR A 221 -7.54 3.66 -19.50
N SER A 222 -6.34 3.15 -19.21
CA SER A 222 -5.05 3.82 -19.48
C SER A 222 -4.92 5.20 -18.83
N LYS A 223 -5.45 5.36 -17.61
CA LYS A 223 -5.51 6.60 -16.83
C LYS A 223 -4.53 6.61 -15.64
N ARG A 224 -3.36 5.99 -15.80
CA ARG A 224 -2.34 5.88 -14.75
C ARG A 224 -1.86 7.23 -14.21
N LYS A 225 -1.68 8.20 -15.10
CA LYS A 225 -1.25 9.55 -14.72
C LYS A 225 -2.31 10.25 -13.86
N GLU A 226 -3.55 10.20 -14.31
CA GLU A 226 -4.70 10.78 -13.60
C GLU A 226 -4.92 10.10 -12.23
N LEU A 227 -4.64 8.80 -12.11
CA LEU A 227 -4.64 8.10 -10.83
C LEU A 227 -3.63 8.71 -9.85
N ILE A 228 -2.38 8.86 -10.29
CA ILE A 228 -1.33 9.41 -9.44
C ILE A 228 -1.62 10.87 -9.06
N GLU A 229 -2.15 11.67 -10.00
CA GLU A 229 -2.59 13.03 -9.71
C GLU A 229 -3.72 13.09 -8.68
N TYR A 230 -4.66 12.15 -8.75
CA TYR A 230 -5.77 12.02 -7.80
C TYR A 230 -5.27 11.63 -6.40
N GLU A 231 -4.43 10.60 -6.29
CA GLU A 231 -3.88 10.15 -5.01
C GLU A 231 -2.97 11.20 -4.35
N ASN A 232 -2.18 11.92 -5.14
CA ASN A 232 -1.39 13.06 -4.66
C ASN A 232 -2.29 14.18 -4.10
N ALA A 233 -3.41 14.44 -4.75
CA ALA A 233 -4.34 15.49 -4.33
C ALA A 233 -5.13 15.12 -3.06
N LEU A 234 -5.39 13.83 -2.83
CA LEU A 234 -5.99 13.33 -1.58
C LEU A 234 -5.02 13.45 -0.39
N GLY A 235 -3.74 13.15 -0.62
CA GLY A 235 -2.71 13.15 0.43
C GLY A 235 -2.86 12.02 1.45
N ILE A 236 -2.01 12.05 2.47
CA ILE A 236 -1.91 10.97 3.48
C ILE A 236 -3.07 10.92 4.49
N GLN A 237 -3.88 11.96 4.57
CA GLN A 237 -5.06 12.07 5.42
C GLN A 237 -6.23 12.64 4.63
N LEU A 238 -7.42 12.12 4.89
CA LEU A 238 -8.65 12.59 4.28
C LEU A 238 -9.36 13.64 5.15
N HIS A 239 -10.49 14.14 4.66
CA HIS A 239 -11.37 14.98 5.47
C HIS A 239 -11.73 14.26 6.79
N PRO A 240 -11.80 14.96 7.94
CA PRO A 240 -12.01 14.35 9.26
C PRO A 240 -13.25 13.46 9.42
N THR A 241 -14.18 13.51 8.49
CA THR A 241 -15.38 12.67 8.49
C THR A 241 -15.45 11.72 7.28
N LEU A 242 -14.32 11.48 6.59
CA LEU A 242 -14.17 10.53 5.50
C LEU A 242 -13.07 9.52 5.84
N CYS A 243 -13.33 8.22 5.68
CA CYS A 243 -12.32 7.16 5.76
C CYS A 243 -12.22 6.46 4.41
N GLY A 244 -11.04 6.32 3.88
CA GLY A 244 -10.81 5.71 2.56
C GLY A 244 -9.89 4.49 2.62
N LEU A 245 -10.26 3.45 1.86
CA LEU A 245 -9.44 2.27 1.60
C LEU A 245 -9.30 2.09 0.09
N CYS A 246 -8.16 2.47 -0.47
CA CYS A 246 -7.85 2.31 -1.90
C CYS A 246 -7.27 0.93 -2.18
N LEU A 247 -7.87 0.19 -3.13
CA LEU A 247 -7.58 -1.21 -3.40
C LEU A 247 -6.81 -1.36 -4.72
N TYR A 248 -5.62 -1.95 -4.64
CA TYR A 248 -4.74 -2.14 -5.79
C TYR A 248 -4.34 -3.59 -5.96
N ASN A 249 -4.64 -4.16 -7.13
CA ASN A 249 -4.12 -5.46 -7.53
C ASN A 249 -2.63 -5.33 -7.90
N THR A 250 -1.76 -6.00 -7.16
CA THR A 250 -0.30 -5.90 -7.34
C THR A 250 0.20 -6.40 -8.70
N HIS A 251 -0.58 -7.22 -9.40
CA HIS A 251 -0.23 -7.69 -10.75
C HIS A 251 -0.32 -6.60 -11.81
N LYS A 252 -1.03 -5.50 -11.52
CA LYS A 252 -1.22 -4.37 -12.44
C LYS A 252 -0.31 -3.19 -12.15
N LEU A 253 0.46 -3.23 -11.06
CA LEU A 253 1.32 -2.14 -10.60
C LEU A 253 2.75 -2.30 -11.09
N GLU A 254 3.33 -1.20 -11.53
CA GLU A 254 4.77 -1.04 -11.69
C GLU A 254 5.44 -0.73 -10.34
N GLU A 255 6.74 -1.06 -10.20
CA GLU A 255 7.46 -0.84 -8.94
C GLU A 255 7.44 0.63 -8.48
N GLN A 256 7.54 1.56 -9.41
CA GLN A 256 7.51 3.00 -9.10
C GLN A 256 6.14 3.46 -8.62
N GLU A 257 5.07 2.96 -9.24
CA GLU A 257 3.69 3.24 -8.83
C GLU A 257 3.41 2.69 -7.43
N PHE A 258 3.82 1.45 -7.16
CA PHE A 258 3.70 0.86 -5.82
C PHE A 258 4.33 1.75 -4.74
N ILE A 259 5.57 2.23 -4.97
CA ILE A 259 6.28 3.11 -4.04
C ILE A 259 5.51 4.42 -3.86
N GLN A 260 5.08 5.05 -4.95
CA GLN A 260 4.38 6.33 -4.91
C GLN A 260 3.02 6.23 -4.21
N LEU A 261 2.23 5.23 -4.56
CA LEU A 261 0.93 4.96 -3.92
C LEU A 261 1.10 4.68 -2.42
N ASN A 262 2.13 3.93 -2.04
CA ASN A 262 2.42 3.69 -0.63
C ASN A 262 2.75 4.99 0.12
N HIS A 263 3.43 5.95 -0.50
CA HIS A 263 3.74 7.25 0.12
C HIS A 263 2.54 8.20 0.21
N ASN A 264 1.54 8.03 -0.65
CA ASN A 264 0.36 8.87 -0.69
C ASN A 264 -0.69 8.50 0.37
N HIS A 265 -0.50 7.42 1.11
CA HIS A 265 -1.44 6.91 2.09
C HIS A 265 -0.86 6.90 3.49
N GLY A 266 -1.66 7.28 4.49
CA GLY A 266 -1.27 7.26 5.89
C GLY A 266 -1.18 5.84 6.48
N HIS A 267 -1.80 4.86 5.83
CA HIS A 267 -1.81 3.46 6.25
C HIS A 267 -1.59 2.55 5.06
N SER A 268 -0.77 1.52 5.24
CA SER A 268 -0.48 0.55 4.18
C SER A 268 -0.72 -0.89 4.65
N ILE A 269 -1.37 -1.66 3.79
CA ILE A 269 -1.67 -3.08 4.02
C ILE A 269 -1.14 -3.86 2.81
N PHE A 270 -0.18 -4.72 3.04
CA PHE A 270 0.47 -5.50 2.00
C PHE A 270 0.86 -6.90 2.47
N LYS A 271 0.48 -7.94 1.72
CA LYS A 271 0.81 -9.35 2.02
C LYS A 271 0.50 -9.79 3.46
N GLY A 272 -0.60 -9.31 4.02
CA GLY A 272 -0.99 -9.67 5.37
C GLY A 272 -0.28 -8.85 6.47
N ILE A 273 0.45 -7.79 6.13
CA ILE A 273 1.05 -6.85 7.06
C ILE A 273 0.36 -5.51 6.91
N ALA A 274 0.00 -4.90 8.02
CA ALA A 274 -0.61 -3.57 8.06
C ALA A 274 0.22 -2.66 8.95
N PHE A 275 0.52 -1.45 8.49
CA PHE A 275 1.30 -0.47 9.24
C PHE A 275 0.88 0.96 8.89
N LYS A 276 1.16 1.88 9.79
CA LYS A 276 1.01 3.32 9.54
C LYS A 276 2.21 3.79 8.73
N THR A 277 1.93 4.45 7.61
CA THR A 277 2.95 5.10 6.79
C THR A 277 3.16 6.50 7.36
N ILE A 278 4.34 6.81 7.89
CA ILE A 278 4.66 8.12 8.45
C ILE A 278 5.52 8.89 7.45
#